data_eae5c79f50b359f7507ac8111f77c5ba
#
_entry.id   eae5c79f50b359f7507ac8111f77c5ba
#
_cell.length_a   1.000
_cell.length_b   1.000
_cell.length_c   1.000
_cell.angle_alpha   90.00
_cell.angle_beta   90.00
_cell.angle_gamma   90.00
#
_symmetry.space_group_name_H-M   'P 1'
#
loop_
_entity.id
_entity.type
_entity.pdbx_description
1 polymer ?
#
loop_
_entity_poly.entity_id
_entity_poly.type
_entity_poly.pdbx_seq_one_letter_code
_entity_poly.pdbx_strand_id
1 'polypeptide(L)'
;MKTILLPLALLCSFILRAQYYYNDIIGTQETNGQMKNYVAAKVKTISASGFDQNGRPTADYSELQEVKENGTALKIATRNNSSNTIYYNRFDDKGRLISITDSSSDLQSITTYKYDGQGKIILVQNSIKDTANDFNQVEIHHWIYSADGRPQKMWRTINNADSLEIRFTPDENGNTGDERTFRKGIETGTVYYYYDDKKRLTDIVRYNTRAKKLLPDIMFEYDDNNRVIQKITTTSSLHLGYLIWRYLFDENGLKTKEALFNSNKELTGKIEYNYTFWE
;
A
#
# COMPACT_ATOMS: atom_id res chain seq x y z
N MET A 1 -13.80 12.12 27.04
CA MET A 1 -13.14 12.45 25.75
C MET A 1 -12.47 11.19 25.26
N LYS A 2 -13.03 10.52 24.23
CA LYS A 2 -12.42 9.33 23.63
C LYS A 2 -11.48 9.83 22.55
N THR A 3 -10.18 9.74 22.81
CA THR A 3 -9.12 9.96 21.84
C THR A 3 -9.29 8.94 20.73
N ILE A 4 -9.56 9.41 19.53
CA ILE A 4 -9.58 8.58 18.32
C ILE A 4 -8.13 8.26 18.01
N LEU A 5 -7.74 7.00 18.26
CA LEU A 5 -6.45 6.46 17.84
C LEU A 5 -6.38 6.55 16.32
N LEU A 6 -5.38 7.26 15.83
CA LEU A 6 -4.99 7.29 14.44
C LEU A 6 -4.19 6.01 14.15
N PRO A 7 -4.73 4.98 13.50
CA PRO A 7 -3.93 3.89 13.00
C PRO A 7 -3.34 4.33 11.66
N LEU A 8 -2.19 5.00 11.72
CA LEU A 8 -1.39 5.25 10.53
C LEU A 8 -0.55 4.01 10.23
N ALA A 9 -1.22 2.99 9.73
CA ALA A 9 -0.56 1.82 9.15
C ALA A 9 -0.58 1.97 7.62
N LEU A 10 0.30 2.79 7.10
CA LEU A 10 0.74 2.68 5.72
C LEU A 10 1.81 1.60 5.70
N LEU A 11 1.46 0.48 5.15
CA LEU A 11 2.20 -0.75 4.83
C LEU A 11 1.76 -1.93 5.69
N CYS A 12 1.13 -2.89 5.02
CA CYS A 12 0.81 -4.22 5.53
C CYS A 12 -0.25 -4.32 6.63
N SER A 13 -1.45 -3.78 6.42
CA SER A 13 -2.60 -4.40 7.08
C SER A 13 -3.17 -5.49 6.17
N PHE A 14 -2.67 -6.71 6.31
CA PHE A 14 -3.38 -7.92 5.87
C PHE A 14 -4.60 -8.15 6.77
N ILE A 15 -5.52 -7.19 6.82
CA ILE A 15 -6.81 -7.40 7.46
C ILE A 15 -7.74 -7.99 6.43
N LEU A 16 -7.98 -9.28 6.58
CA LEU A 16 -8.95 -10.13 5.91
C LEU A 16 -10.34 -9.51 5.76
N ARG A 17 -10.57 -8.61 4.79
CA ARG A 17 -11.91 -8.34 4.23
C ARG A 17 -11.96 -7.38 3.03
N ALA A 18 -10.85 -6.80 2.59
CA ALA A 18 -10.86 -5.88 1.44
C ALA A 18 -9.61 -6.02 0.57
N GLN A 19 -9.05 -7.22 0.48
CA GLN A 19 -7.86 -7.44 -0.32
C GLN A 19 -8.23 -7.42 -1.80
N TYR A 20 -7.62 -6.52 -2.56
CA TYR A 20 -7.57 -6.57 -4.01
C TYR A 20 -6.13 -6.95 -4.40
N TYR A 21 -6.02 -8.00 -5.20
CA TYR A 21 -4.72 -8.62 -5.50
C TYR A 21 -3.90 -7.81 -6.49
N TYR A 22 -4.57 -6.97 -7.30
CA TYR A 22 -3.88 -6.03 -8.19
C TYR A 22 -2.98 -5.06 -7.42
N ASN A 23 -3.17 -4.93 -6.09
CA ASN A 23 -2.31 -4.16 -5.20
C ASN A 23 -0.85 -4.65 -5.19
N ASP A 24 -0.57 -5.92 -5.45
CA ASP A 24 0.80 -6.41 -5.58
C ASP A 24 1.57 -5.60 -6.63
N ILE A 25 0.91 -5.27 -7.74
CA ILE A 25 1.49 -4.51 -8.84
C ILE A 25 1.51 -3.02 -8.49
N ILE A 26 0.36 -2.45 -8.09
CA ILE A 26 0.22 -1.01 -7.78
C ILE A 26 1.15 -0.60 -6.64
N GLY A 27 1.07 -1.29 -5.50
CA GLY A 27 1.86 -0.96 -4.31
C GLY A 27 3.37 -1.12 -4.53
N THR A 28 3.77 -2.10 -5.35
CA THR A 28 5.18 -2.26 -5.70
C THR A 28 5.65 -1.13 -6.63
N GLN A 29 4.82 -0.69 -7.58
CA GLN A 29 5.13 0.45 -8.44
C GLN A 29 5.25 1.74 -7.65
N GLU A 30 4.35 1.99 -6.69
CA GLU A 30 4.40 3.15 -5.78
C GLU A 30 5.70 3.13 -4.94
N THR A 31 6.03 1.99 -4.33
CA THR A 31 7.25 1.84 -3.52
C THR A 31 8.52 2.03 -4.35
N ASN A 32 8.57 1.47 -5.56
CA ASN A 32 9.69 1.65 -6.48
C ASN A 32 9.81 3.11 -6.94
N GLY A 33 8.69 3.77 -7.24
CA GLY A 33 8.65 5.19 -7.60
C GLY A 33 9.14 6.09 -6.47
N GLN A 34 8.69 5.83 -5.25
CA GLN A 34 9.13 6.56 -4.06
C GLN A 34 10.66 6.43 -3.86
N MET A 35 11.19 5.21 -3.95
CA MET A 35 12.63 4.98 -3.79
C MET A 35 13.46 5.69 -4.87
N LYS A 36 12.98 5.68 -6.13
CA LYS A 36 13.63 6.42 -7.23
C LYS A 36 13.67 7.93 -6.95
N ASN A 37 12.58 8.49 -6.42
CA ASN A 37 12.53 9.90 -6.04
C ASN A 37 13.51 10.21 -4.91
N TYR A 38 13.62 9.34 -3.90
CA TYR A 38 14.58 9.52 -2.81
C TYR A 38 16.02 9.49 -3.31
N VAL A 39 16.36 8.55 -4.19
CA VAL A 39 17.72 8.47 -4.78
C VAL A 39 18.00 9.71 -5.64
N ALA A 40 17.06 10.11 -6.50
CA ALA A 40 17.23 11.27 -7.38
C ALA A 40 17.44 12.57 -6.60
N ALA A 41 16.74 12.72 -5.47
CA ALA A 41 16.88 13.88 -4.59
C ALA A 41 18.03 13.73 -3.55
N LYS A 42 18.84 12.65 -3.62
CA LYS A 42 19.91 12.34 -2.66
C LYS A 42 19.43 12.31 -1.19
N VAL A 43 18.21 11.85 -0.94
CA VAL A 43 17.66 11.77 0.42
C VAL A 43 18.47 10.79 1.26
N LYS A 44 18.89 11.22 2.45
CA LYS A 44 19.60 10.42 3.46
C LYS A 44 18.67 9.93 4.55
N THR A 45 17.92 10.84 5.17
CA THR A 45 16.93 10.48 6.19
C THR A 45 15.65 11.27 6.00
N ILE A 46 14.54 10.68 6.42
CA ILE A 46 13.24 11.32 6.51
C ILE A 46 12.76 11.18 7.95
N SER A 47 12.42 12.27 8.62
CA SER A 47 11.74 12.25 9.90
C SER A 47 10.31 12.73 9.74
N ALA A 48 9.34 11.95 10.24
CA ALA A 48 7.94 12.29 10.20
C ALA A 48 7.41 12.47 11.62
N SER A 49 6.71 13.58 11.87
CA SER A 49 6.13 13.94 13.16
C SER A 49 4.64 14.14 13.05
N GLY A 50 3.90 13.59 14.03
CA GLY A 50 2.46 13.69 14.10
C GLY A 50 2.00 14.95 14.84
N PHE A 51 0.84 15.48 14.43
CA PHE A 51 0.16 16.62 15.05
C PHE A 51 -1.34 16.33 15.19
N ASP A 52 -1.93 16.78 16.26
CA ASP A 52 -3.38 16.70 16.48
C ASP A 52 -4.16 17.66 15.56
N GLN A 53 -5.49 17.64 15.68
CA GLN A 53 -6.39 18.53 14.94
C GLN A 53 -6.17 20.02 15.21
N ASN A 54 -5.56 20.38 16.35
CA ASN A 54 -5.27 21.77 16.74
C ASN A 54 -3.84 22.19 16.34
N GLY A 55 -3.10 21.32 15.66
CA GLY A 55 -1.71 21.55 15.23
C GLY A 55 -0.68 21.41 16.34
N ARG A 56 -1.03 20.77 17.47
CA ARG A 56 -0.08 20.51 18.56
C ARG A 56 0.67 19.21 18.27
N PRO A 57 1.99 19.15 18.48
CA PRO A 57 2.73 17.91 18.35
C PRO A 57 2.12 16.80 19.22
N THR A 58 2.03 15.61 18.67
CA THR A 58 1.58 14.44 19.42
C THR A 58 2.75 13.46 19.59
N ALA A 59 2.85 12.85 20.78
CA ALA A 59 3.76 11.74 21.01
C ALA A 59 3.25 10.42 20.41
N ASP A 60 2.04 10.44 19.89
CA ASP A 60 1.31 9.25 19.42
C ASP A 60 1.87 8.70 18.11
N TYR A 61 2.68 9.47 17.40
CA TYR A 61 3.29 9.05 16.14
C TYR A 61 4.62 9.75 15.87
N SER A 62 5.63 8.96 15.56
CA SER A 62 6.87 9.40 14.94
C SER A 62 7.41 8.31 14.02
N GLU A 63 8.07 8.72 12.94
CA GLU A 63 8.72 7.80 12.02
C GLU A 63 10.09 8.36 11.62
N LEU A 64 11.07 7.46 11.52
CA LEU A 64 12.37 7.71 10.94
C LEU A 64 12.63 6.75 9.81
N GLN A 65 12.90 7.29 8.63
CA GLN A 65 13.34 6.50 7.48
C GLN A 65 14.82 6.79 7.20
N GLU A 66 15.59 5.73 6.90
CA GLU A 66 17.01 5.81 6.56
C GLU A 66 17.20 5.20 5.17
N VAL A 67 17.55 6.02 4.19
CA VAL A 67 17.81 5.62 2.81
C VAL A 67 19.28 5.28 2.68
N LYS A 68 19.62 4.10 2.16
CA LYS A 68 21.01 3.78 1.82
C LYS A 68 21.42 4.54 0.56
N GLU A 69 22.62 5.14 0.56
CA GLU A 69 23.10 6.05 -0.48
C GLU A 69 22.98 5.50 -1.90
N ASN A 70 23.26 4.20 -2.09
CA ASN A 70 23.13 3.54 -3.40
C ASN A 70 21.70 3.11 -3.75
N GLY A 71 20.69 3.49 -2.96
CA GLY A 71 19.28 3.15 -3.23
C GLY A 71 18.93 1.67 -3.09
N THR A 72 19.78 0.84 -2.46
CA THR A 72 19.52 -0.60 -2.35
C THR A 72 18.74 -1.00 -1.10
N ALA A 73 18.56 -0.08 -0.15
CA ALA A 73 17.80 -0.34 1.07
C ALA A 73 17.14 0.93 1.64
N LEU A 74 15.98 0.72 2.26
CA LEU A 74 15.26 1.71 3.05
C LEU A 74 14.85 1.04 4.37
N LYS A 75 15.30 1.59 5.49
CA LYS A 75 14.85 1.20 6.83
C LYS A 75 13.81 2.20 7.28
N ILE A 76 12.70 1.72 7.80
CA ILE A 76 11.59 2.52 8.33
C ILE A 76 11.35 2.11 9.77
N ALA A 77 11.55 3.02 10.71
CA ALA A 77 11.25 2.81 12.12
C ALA A 77 10.07 3.70 12.51
N THR A 78 8.94 3.09 12.80
CA THR A 78 7.71 3.79 13.21
C THR A 78 7.43 3.51 14.68
N ARG A 79 7.12 4.55 15.41
CA ARG A 79 6.67 4.49 16.79
C ARG A 79 5.27 5.07 16.86
N ASN A 80 4.35 4.33 17.47
CA ASN A 80 3.04 4.82 17.85
C ASN A 80 2.72 4.41 19.29
N ASN A 81 1.59 4.85 19.85
CA ASN A 81 1.20 4.60 21.25
C ASN A 81 1.18 3.12 21.67
N SER A 82 1.02 2.21 20.73
CA SER A 82 0.80 0.79 20.99
C SER A 82 1.90 -0.12 20.48
N SER A 83 2.77 0.36 19.59
CA SER A 83 3.80 -0.47 18.96
C SER A 83 5.01 0.31 18.45
N ASN A 84 6.14 -0.37 18.41
CA ASN A 84 7.32 0.04 17.67
C ASN A 84 7.52 -0.98 16.56
N THR A 85 7.59 -0.51 15.32
CA THR A 85 7.73 -1.38 14.15
C THR A 85 8.96 -0.97 13.35
N ILE A 86 9.71 -1.93 12.86
CA ILE A 86 10.87 -1.67 12.00
C ILE A 86 10.72 -2.50 10.73
N TYR A 87 10.66 -1.80 9.60
CA TYR A 87 10.65 -2.42 8.27
C TYR A 87 12.00 -2.22 7.58
N TYR A 88 12.43 -3.24 6.86
CA TYR A 88 13.59 -3.20 5.98
C TYR A 88 13.13 -3.53 4.55
N ASN A 89 13.12 -2.54 3.68
CA ASN A 89 12.86 -2.72 2.26
C ASN A 89 14.21 -2.85 1.53
N ARG A 90 14.33 -3.86 0.68
CA ARG A 90 15.51 -4.06 -0.16
C ARG A 90 15.13 -3.94 -1.62
N PHE A 91 16.01 -3.35 -2.38
CA PHE A 91 15.84 -3.10 -3.82
C PHE A 91 17.01 -3.72 -4.59
N ASP A 92 16.73 -4.15 -5.80
CA ASP A 92 17.78 -4.61 -6.72
C ASP A 92 18.49 -3.41 -7.39
N ASP A 93 19.47 -3.71 -8.24
CA ASP A 93 20.25 -2.74 -9.02
C ASP A 93 19.42 -1.90 -10.01
N LYS A 94 18.19 -2.34 -10.33
CA LYS A 94 17.23 -1.60 -11.16
C LYS A 94 16.26 -0.76 -10.34
N GLY A 95 16.42 -0.71 -9.00
CA GLY A 95 15.55 0.00 -8.08
C GLY A 95 14.18 -0.66 -7.90
N ARG A 96 14.08 -1.99 -8.11
CA ARG A 96 12.85 -2.75 -7.88
C ARG A 96 12.86 -3.39 -6.50
N LEU A 97 11.75 -3.30 -5.79
CA LEU A 97 11.57 -3.90 -4.47
C LEU A 97 11.69 -5.42 -4.55
N ILE A 98 12.64 -6.01 -3.84
CA ILE A 98 12.87 -7.47 -3.80
C ILE A 98 12.49 -8.09 -2.48
N SER A 99 12.47 -7.33 -1.38
CA SER A 99 11.94 -7.83 -0.11
C SER A 99 11.51 -6.71 0.83
N ILE A 100 10.53 -7.01 1.66
CA ILE A 100 10.13 -6.26 2.86
C ILE A 100 10.27 -7.22 4.04
N THR A 101 11.01 -6.83 5.07
CA THR A 101 11.10 -7.57 6.34
C THR A 101 10.52 -6.71 7.45
N ASP A 102 9.53 -7.22 8.16
CA ASP A 102 9.04 -6.68 9.41
C ASP A 102 9.76 -7.38 10.56
N SER A 103 10.44 -6.61 11.42
CA SER A 103 11.18 -7.10 12.58
C SER A 103 10.56 -6.67 13.91
N SER A 104 9.23 -6.46 13.96
CA SER A 104 8.52 -6.28 15.22
C SER A 104 8.63 -7.54 16.10
N SER A 105 8.54 -7.36 17.44
CA SER A 105 9.07 -8.30 18.43
C SER A 105 8.54 -9.74 18.38
N ASP A 106 7.24 -9.92 18.15
CA ASP A 106 6.60 -11.24 18.31
C ASP A 106 6.13 -11.84 16.98
N LEU A 107 5.77 -10.98 16.02
CA LEU A 107 5.34 -11.36 14.69
C LEU A 107 6.40 -10.93 13.68
N GLN A 108 7.10 -11.90 13.10
CA GLN A 108 8.05 -11.64 12.02
C GLN A 108 7.38 -11.93 10.68
N SER A 109 7.47 -10.99 9.75
CA SER A 109 7.03 -11.26 8.38
C SER A 109 8.10 -10.87 7.36
N ILE A 110 8.22 -11.70 6.32
CA ILE A 110 9.10 -11.44 5.19
C ILE A 110 8.27 -11.59 3.92
N THR A 111 8.16 -10.50 3.16
CA THR A 111 7.60 -10.54 1.81
C THR A 111 8.73 -10.45 0.79
N THR A 112 8.75 -11.36 -0.17
CA THR A 112 9.74 -11.37 -1.27
C THR A 112 9.04 -11.25 -2.62
N TYR A 113 9.71 -10.61 -3.57
CA TYR A 113 9.21 -10.33 -4.90
C TYR A 113 10.16 -10.90 -5.94
N LYS A 114 9.62 -11.56 -6.98
CA LYS A 114 10.39 -11.99 -8.16
C LYS A 114 9.81 -11.39 -9.42
N TYR A 115 10.67 -11.06 -10.33
CA TYR A 115 10.35 -10.41 -11.59
C TYR A 115 10.79 -11.25 -12.77
N ASP A 116 10.10 -11.13 -13.89
CA ASP A 116 10.56 -11.66 -15.18
C ASP A 116 11.64 -10.77 -15.81
N GLY A 117 12.11 -11.17 -16.98
CA GLY A 117 13.10 -10.41 -17.75
C GLY A 117 12.60 -9.02 -18.20
N GLN A 118 11.30 -8.79 -18.23
CA GLN A 118 10.67 -7.52 -18.59
C GLN A 118 10.39 -6.62 -17.37
N GLY A 119 10.66 -7.13 -16.16
CA GLY A 119 10.44 -6.40 -14.89
C GLY A 119 9.03 -6.49 -14.35
N LYS A 120 8.21 -7.45 -14.81
CA LYS A 120 6.87 -7.71 -14.26
C LYS A 120 6.97 -8.67 -13.08
N ILE A 121 6.16 -8.46 -12.05
CA ILE A 121 6.09 -9.36 -10.90
C ILE A 121 5.53 -10.71 -11.34
N ILE A 122 6.28 -11.78 -11.12
CA ILE A 122 5.82 -13.15 -11.40
C ILE A 122 5.52 -13.93 -10.12
N LEU A 123 6.08 -13.50 -8.98
CA LEU A 123 5.83 -14.12 -7.70
C LEU A 123 5.96 -13.12 -6.57
N VAL A 124 4.98 -13.14 -5.66
CA VAL A 124 5.06 -12.51 -4.35
C VAL A 124 4.89 -13.62 -3.32
N GLN A 125 5.80 -13.72 -2.36
CA GLN A 125 5.70 -14.66 -1.25
C GLN A 125 5.78 -13.91 0.06
N ASN A 126 4.77 -14.08 0.91
CA ASN A 126 4.76 -13.60 2.28
C ASN A 126 4.89 -14.78 3.24
N SER A 127 5.87 -14.71 4.13
CA SER A 127 6.11 -15.68 5.18
C SER A 127 5.93 -14.99 6.53
N ILE A 128 4.96 -15.44 7.31
CA ILE A 128 4.66 -14.94 8.65
C ILE A 128 5.05 -16.00 9.67
N LYS A 129 5.79 -15.60 10.69
CA LYS A 129 6.14 -16.44 11.83
C LYS A 129 5.78 -15.71 13.12
N ASP A 130 4.91 -16.31 13.92
CA ASP A 130 4.61 -15.89 15.28
C ASP A 130 5.26 -16.88 16.24
N THR A 131 6.32 -16.43 16.93
CA THR A 131 7.08 -17.28 17.85
C THR A 131 6.38 -17.48 19.18
N ALA A 132 5.47 -16.57 19.55
CA ALA A 132 4.73 -16.64 20.81
C ALA A 132 3.59 -17.68 20.75
N ASN A 133 2.99 -17.87 19.57
CA ASN A 133 1.82 -18.73 19.36
C ASN A 133 2.12 -19.97 18.50
N ASP A 134 3.38 -20.25 18.19
CA ASP A 134 3.81 -21.35 17.30
C ASP A 134 3.05 -21.38 15.96
N PHE A 135 2.84 -20.20 15.39
CA PHE A 135 2.10 -20.03 14.15
C PHE A 135 3.05 -19.72 12.99
N ASN A 136 2.91 -20.46 11.90
CA ASN A 136 3.62 -20.22 10.64
C ASN A 136 2.65 -20.22 9.48
N GLN A 137 2.74 -19.19 8.62
CA GLN A 137 1.97 -19.11 7.39
C GLN A 137 2.85 -18.67 6.23
N VAL A 138 2.70 -19.35 5.10
CA VAL A 138 3.30 -18.94 3.83
C VAL A 138 2.17 -18.69 2.83
N GLU A 139 2.08 -17.47 2.34
CA GLU A 139 1.16 -17.08 1.27
C GLU A 139 1.97 -16.77 0.02
N ILE A 140 1.55 -17.34 -1.12
CA ILE A 140 2.23 -17.17 -2.40
C ILE A 140 1.22 -16.68 -3.43
N HIS A 141 1.58 -15.62 -4.18
CA HIS A 141 0.88 -15.11 -5.34
C HIS A 141 1.71 -15.39 -6.59
N HIS A 142 1.18 -16.21 -7.48
CA HIS A 142 1.78 -16.57 -8.76
C HIS A 142 1.09 -15.81 -9.89
N TRP A 143 1.77 -14.86 -10.52
CA TRP A 143 1.24 -13.99 -11.55
C TRP A 143 1.49 -14.56 -12.96
N ILE A 144 0.47 -14.51 -13.80
CA ILE A 144 0.50 -14.94 -15.18
C ILE A 144 0.01 -13.76 -16.04
N TYR A 145 0.77 -13.50 -17.10
CA TYR A 145 0.52 -12.41 -18.04
C TYR A 145 0.14 -12.95 -19.41
N SER A 146 -0.69 -12.21 -20.13
CA SER A 146 -0.99 -12.46 -21.53
C SER A 146 0.22 -12.13 -22.42
N ALA A 147 0.18 -12.54 -23.67
CA ALA A 147 1.28 -12.31 -24.64
C ALA A 147 1.60 -10.80 -24.83
N ASP A 148 0.61 -9.93 -24.69
CA ASP A 148 0.76 -8.46 -24.73
C ASP A 148 1.18 -7.86 -23.40
N GLY A 149 1.41 -8.70 -22.39
CA GLY A 149 1.99 -8.30 -21.11
C GLY A 149 1.03 -7.74 -20.10
N ARG A 150 -0.27 -7.89 -20.28
CA ARG A 150 -1.29 -7.51 -19.30
C ARG A 150 -1.49 -8.61 -18.26
N PRO A 151 -1.81 -8.30 -17.00
CA PRO A 151 -2.23 -9.30 -16.02
C PRO A 151 -3.40 -10.09 -16.57
N GLN A 152 -3.31 -11.43 -16.56
CA GLN A 152 -4.36 -12.32 -17.01
C GLN A 152 -4.94 -13.11 -15.86
N LYS A 153 -4.06 -13.66 -15.02
CA LYS A 153 -4.42 -14.53 -13.91
C LYS A 153 -3.39 -14.45 -12.79
N MET A 154 -3.84 -14.71 -11.57
CA MET A 154 -2.98 -14.96 -10.44
C MET A 154 -3.51 -16.14 -9.64
N TRP A 155 -2.61 -16.97 -9.13
CA TRP A 155 -2.92 -18.00 -8.15
C TRP A 155 -2.41 -17.56 -6.79
N ARG A 156 -3.31 -17.51 -5.81
CA ARG A 156 -2.97 -17.35 -4.41
C ARG A 156 -3.03 -18.71 -3.71
N THR A 157 -1.98 -19.06 -2.98
CA THR A 157 -1.96 -20.26 -2.14
C THR A 157 -1.54 -19.93 -0.71
N ILE A 158 -2.14 -20.59 0.27
CA ILE A 158 -1.72 -20.53 1.68
C ILE A 158 -1.29 -21.93 2.10
N ASN A 159 -0.05 -22.06 2.59
CA ASN A 159 0.56 -23.29 3.08
C ASN A 159 0.40 -24.47 2.10
N ASN A 160 0.37 -24.19 0.79
CA ASN A 160 0.11 -25.14 -0.30
C ASN A 160 -1.23 -25.92 -0.19
N ALA A 161 -2.14 -25.51 0.70
CA ALA A 161 -3.39 -26.22 0.98
C ALA A 161 -4.63 -25.48 0.47
N ASP A 162 -4.75 -24.17 0.79
CA ASP A 162 -5.87 -23.33 0.34
C ASP A 162 -5.46 -22.52 -0.88
N SER A 163 -6.25 -22.57 -1.95
CA SER A 163 -5.96 -21.88 -3.19
C SER A 163 -7.15 -21.08 -3.70
N LEU A 164 -6.84 -19.88 -4.24
CA LEU A 164 -7.77 -19.05 -4.99
C LEU A 164 -7.20 -18.80 -6.38
N GLU A 165 -8.08 -18.80 -7.37
CA GLU A 165 -7.79 -18.32 -8.71
C GLU A 165 -8.33 -16.90 -8.84
N ILE A 166 -7.49 -15.99 -9.27
CA ILE A 166 -7.86 -14.60 -9.54
C ILE A 166 -7.70 -14.38 -11.05
N ARG A 167 -8.74 -13.86 -11.71
CA ARG A 167 -8.75 -13.56 -13.14
C ARG A 167 -8.90 -12.07 -13.33
N PHE A 168 -8.14 -11.53 -14.27
CA PHE A 168 -8.16 -10.11 -14.62
C PHE A 168 -8.73 -9.93 -16.02
N THR A 169 -9.66 -8.99 -16.15
CA THR A 169 -10.26 -8.60 -17.43
C THR A 169 -9.82 -7.17 -17.74
N PRO A 170 -9.33 -6.89 -18.97
CA PRO A 170 -9.01 -5.51 -19.34
C PRO A 170 -10.28 -4.68 -19.58
N ASP A 171 -10.16 -3.36 -19.36
CA ASP A 171 -11.12 -2.38 -19.84
C ASP A 171 -10.96 -2.12 -21.35
N GLU A 172 -11.77 -1.24 -21.91
CA GLU A 172 -11.74 -0.86 -23.33
C GLU A 172 -10.41 -0.20 -23.74
N ASN A 173 -9.68 0.39 -22.80
CA ASN A 173 -8.39 1.05 -23.02
C ASN A 173 -7.18 0.13 -22.75
N GLY A 174 -7.45 -1.14 -22.38
CA GLY A 174 -6.44 -2.14 -22.09
C GLY A 174 -5.83 -2.08 -20.69
N ASN A 175 -6.38 -1.25 -19.77
CA ASN A 175 -6.01 -1.30 -18.36
C ASN A 175 -6.74 -2.46 -17.67
N THR A 176 -6.33 -2.85 -16.47
CA THR A 176 -7.06 -3.85 -15.68
C THR A 176 -8.43 -3.28 -15.28
N GLY A 177 -9.51 -3.76 -15.86
CA GLY A 177 -10.87 -3.28 -15.60
C GLY A 177 -11.54 -3.98 -14.43
N ASP A 178 -11.33 -5.28 -14.28
CA ASP A 178 -11.83 -6.02 -13.13
C ASP A 178 -10.89 -7.15 -12.70
N GLU A 179 -11.07 -7.57 -11.47
CA GLU A 179 -10.43 -8.71 -10.83
C GLU A 179 -11.53 -9.58 -10.23
N ARG A 180 -11.61 -10.85 -10.65
CA ARG A 180 -12.60 -11.83 -10.17
C ARG A 180 -11.91 -12.94 -9.42
N THR A 181 -12.37 -13.20 -8.19
CA THR A 181 -11.84 -14.25 -7.32
C THR A 181 -12.69 -15.50 -7.40
N PHE A 182 -12.03 -16.64 -7.60
CA PHE A 182 -12.68 -17.95 -7.66
C PHE A 182 -12.11 -18.87 -6.58
N ARG A 183 -13.00 -19.59 -5.89
CA ARG A 183 -12.64 -20.71 -5.02
C ARG A 183 -13.29 -21.99 -5.54
N LYS A 184 -12.49 -22.99 -5.88
CA LYS A 184 -12.97 -24.26 -6.46
C LYS A 184 -13.88 -24.04 -7.67
N GLY A 185 -13.56 -23.07 -8.52
CA GLY A 185 -14.32 -22.74 -9.73
C GLY A 185 -15.56 -21.86 -9.51
N ILE A 186 -15.93 -21.56 -8.26
CA ILE A 186 -17.08 -20.70 -7.95
C ILE A 186 -16.56 -19.28 -7.70
N GLU A 187 -17.15 -18.29 -8.40
CA GLU A 187 -16.84 -16.88 -8.18
C GLU A 187 -17.29 -16.45 -6.78
N THR A 188 -16.39 -15.82 -6.04
CA THR A 188 -16.61 -15.41 -4.65
C THR A 188 -16.54 -13.89 -4.46
N GLY A 189 -16.07 -13.15 -5.45
CA GLY A 189 -15.99 -11.70 -5.39
C GLY A 189 -15.43 -11.07 -6.64
N THR A 190 -15.80 -9.81 -6.85
CA THR A 190 -15.30 -8.98 -7.96
C THR A 190 -14.93 -7.60 -7.46
N VAL A 191 -13.80 -7.09 -7.94
CA VAL A 191 -13.32 -5.73 -7.75
C VAL A 191 -13.22 -5.06 -9.10
N TYR A 192 -13.65 -3.82 -9.21
CA TYR A 192 -13.62 -3.02 -10.44
C TYR A 192 -12.65 -1.87 -10.28
N TYR A 193 -11.94 -1.54 -11.34
CA TYR A 193 -10.93 -0.49 -11.42
C TYR A 193 -11.32 0.53 -12.49
N TYR A 194 -11.28 1.80 -12.12
CA TYR A 194 -11.59 2.88 -13.03
C TYR A 194 -10.39 3.80 -13.18
N TYR A 195 -10.26 4.40 -14.35
CA TYR A 195 -9.10 5.20 -14.71
C TYR A 195 -9.56 6.52 -15.36
N ASP A 196 -8.71 7.52 -15.23
CA ASP A 196 -8.90 8.77 -15.97
C ASP A 196 -8.33 8.70 -17.40
N ASP A 197 -8.49 9.79 -18.15
CA ASP A 197 -8.01 9.90 -19.53
C ASP A 197 -6.47 9.76 -19.64
N LYS A 198 -5.73 9.97 -18.55
CA LYS A 198 -4.27 9.76 -18.47
C LYS A 198 -3.91 8.33 -18.04
N LYS A 199 -4.88 7.42 -17.97
CA LYS A 199 -4.74 6.02 -17.51
C LYS A 199 -4.25 5.88 -16.06
N ARG A 200 -4.56 6.85 -15.19
CA ARG A 200 -4.27 6.77 -13.76
C ARG A 200 -5.46 6.17 -13.04
N LEU A 201 -5.22 5.27 -12.12
CA LEU A 201 -6.27 4.60 -11.34
C LEU A 201 -6.99 5.63 -10.45
N THR A 202 -8.28 5.85 -10.70
CA THR A 202 -9.10 6.81 -9.92
C THR A 202 -9.93 6.14 -8.86
N ASP A 203 -10.46 4.94 -9.13
CA ASP A 203 -11.37 4.27 -8.21
C ASP A 203 -11.15 2.76 -8.16
N ILE A 204 -11.26 2.21 -6.95
CA ILE A 204 -11.38 0.78 -6.68
C ILE A 204 -12.75 0.55 -6.08
N VAL A 205 -13.59 -0.23 -6.76
CA VAL A 205 -15.03 -0.33 -6.49
C VAL A 205 -15.44 -1.77 -6.26
N ARG A 206 -16.34 -2.00 -5.30
CA ARG A 206 -16.94 -3.30 -5.04
C ARG A 206 -18.46 -3.23 -4.95
N TYR A 207 -19.10 -4.38 -5.17
CA TYR A 207 -20.51 -4.50 -4.90
C TYR A 207 -20.78 -4.58 -3.40
N ASN A 208 -21.51 -3.59 -2.89
CA ASN A 208 -21.95 -3.56 -1.51
C ASN A 208 -23.30 -4.27 -1.39
N THR A 209 -23.31 -5.43 -0.75
CA THR A 209 -24.52 -6.28 -0.63
C THR A 209 -25.62 -5.63 0.21
N ARG A 210 -25.27 -4.79 1.19
CA ARG A 210 -26.25 -4.08 2.02
C ARG A 210 -26.92 -2.93 1.25
N ALA A 211 -26.12 -2.15 0.54
CA ALA A 211 -26.59 -1.02 -0.28
C ALA A 211 -27.15 -1.49 -1.64
N LYS A 212 -26.92 -2.74 -2.01
CA LYS A 212 -27.30 -3.37 -3.31
C LYS A 212 -26.79 -2.56 -4.51
N LYS A 213 -25.60 -1.99 -4.41
CA LYS A 213 -24.97 -1.19 -5.48
C LYS A 213 -23.45 -1.23 -5.41
N LEU A 214 -22.80 -0.85 -6.50
CA LEU A 214 -21.36 -0.63 -6.52
C LEU A 214 -21.03 0.62 -5.70
N LEU A 215 -20.04 0.50 -4.82
CA LEU A 215 -19.52 1.60 -4.01
C LEU A 215 -17.99 1.59 -4.06
N PRO A 216 -17.35 2.75 -4.12
CA PRO A 216 -15.90 2.84 -4.07
C PRO A 216 -15.40 2.46 -2.68
N ASP A 217 -14.38 1.60 -2.63
CA ASP A 217 -13.59 1.33 -1.43
C ASP A 217 -12.47 2.36 -1.30
N ILE A 218 -11.87 2.74 -2.45
CA ILE A 218 -10.79 3.71 -2.52
C ILE A 218 -11.01 4.62 -3.72
N MET A 219 -10.74 5.91 -3.55
CA MET A 219 -10.71 6.91 -4.62
C MET A 219 -9.42 7.69 -4.56
N PHE A 220 -8.86 8.07 -5.71
CA PHE A 220 -7.63 8.84 -5.84
C PHE A 220 -7.83 10.09 -6.69
N GLU A 221 -7.18 11.17 -6.29
CA GLU A 221 -7.05 12.38 -7.09
C GLU A 221 -5.56 12.70 -7.32
N TYR A 222 -5.24 13.22 -8.48
CA TYR A 222 -3.87 13.46 -8.92
C TYR A 222 -3.63 14.91 -9.30
N ASP A 223 -2.40 15.36 -9.11
CA ASP A 223 -1.93 16.62 -9.68
C ASP A 223 -1.45 16.44 -11.15
N ASP A 224 -1.00 17.54 -11.74
CA ASP A 224 -0.49 17.54 -13.12
C ASP A 224 0.82 16.76 -13.28
N ASN A 225 1.55 16.50 -12.19
CA ASN A 225 2.77 15.72 -12.15
C ASN A 225 2.52 14.21 -11.89
N ASN A 226 1.24 13.78 -11.99
CA ASN A 226 0.78 12.39 -11.72
C ASN A 226 1.01 11.91 -10.29
N ARG A 227 1.13 12.81 -9.30
CA ARG A 227 1.23 12.45 -7.89
C ARG A 227 -0.17 12.39 -7.27
N VAL A 228 -0.42 11.40 -6.44
CA VAL A 228 -1.66 11.33 -5.66
C VAL A 228 -1.67 12.47 -4.65
N ILE A 229 -2.60 13.41 -4.79
CA ILE A 229 -2.80 14.53 -3.86
C ILE A 229 -3.95 14.30 -2.89
N GLN A 230 -4.87 13.39 -3.21
CA GLN A 230 -5.94 12.99 -2.32
C GLN A 230 -6.23 11.49 -2.49
N LYS A 231 -6.46 10.82 -1.36
CA LYS A 231 -6.94 9.44 -1.30
C LYS A 231 -8.12 9.39 -0.34
N ILE A 232 -9.23 8.83 -0.78
CA ILE A 232 -10.40 8.60 0.05
C ILE A 232 -10.54 7.10 0.26
N THR A 233 -10.68 6.65 1.52
CA THR A 233 -10.86 5.24 1.85
C THR A 233 -12.12 5.06 2.66
N THR A 234 -12.94 4.07 2.31
CA THR A 234 -14.07 3.70 3.15
C THR A 234 -13.58 2.92 4.37
N THR A 235 -14.26 3.09 5.48
CA THR A 235 -13.95 2.35 6.71
C THR A 235 -14.98 1.25 6.92
N SER A 236 -14.54 0.11 7.47
CA SER A 236 -15.45 -0.97 7.87
C SER A 236 -16.29 -0.60 9.10
N SER A 237 -15.94 0.48 9.79
CA SER A 237 -16.69 0.98 10.95
C SER A 237 -17.92 1.74 10.49
N LEU A 238 -19.10 1.32 10.96
CA LEU A 238 -20.37 1.97 10.69
C LEU A 238 -20.44 3.45 11.11
N HIS A 239 -19.52 3.90 11.97
CA HIS A 239 -19.51 5.24 12.54
C HIS A 239 -18.52 6.21 11.92
N LEU A 240 -17.53 5.70 11.14
CA LEU A 240 -16.47 6.54 10.58
C LEU A 240 -16.69 6.93 9.11
N GLY A 241 -17.63 6.25 8.42
CA GLY A 241 -17.95 6.52 7.02
C GLY A 241 -16.73 6.33 6.11
N TYR A 242 -16.10 7.42 5.73
CA TYR A 242 -14.87 7.43 4.94
C TYR A 242 -13.84 8.38 5.55
N LEU A 243 -12.56 8.16 5.20
CA LEU A 243 -11.42 8.98 5.59
C LEU A 243 -10.83 9.62 4.34
N ILE A 244 -10.44 10.88 4.45
CA ILE A 244 -9.81 11.65 3.37
C ILE A 244 -8.37 11.94 3.77
N TRP A 245 -7.44 11.44 2.97
CA TRP A 245 -6.02 11.75 3.07
C TRP A 245 -5.66 12.79 2.03
N ARG A 246 -4.97 13.87 2.40
CA ARG A 246 -4.43 14.88 1.48
C ARG A 246 -2.94 14.98 1.64
N TYR A 247 -2.25 15.09 0.52
CA TYR A 247 -0.79 15.08 0.44
C TYR A 247 -0.29 16.37 -0.19
N LEU A 248 0.78 16.93 0.39
CA LEU A 248 1.52 18.06 -0.17
C LEU A 248 2.94 17.62 -0.49
N PHE A 249 3.46 18.12 -1.58
CA PHE A 249 4.80 17.82 -2.08
C PHE A 249 5.58 19.10 -2.31
N ASP A 250 6.90 19.02 -2.20
CA ASP A 250 7.79 20.08 -2.63
C ASP A 250 8.04 20.04 -4.16
N GLU A 251 8.90 20.94 -4.64
CA GLU A 251 9.28 21.03 -6.04
C GLU A 251 10.03 19.80 -6.57
N ASN A 252 10.72 19.06 -5.68
CA ASN A 252 11.44 17.82 -5.99
C ASN A 252 10.52 16.58 -5.97
N GLY A 253 9.23 16.76 -5.67
CA GLY A 253 8.27 15.67 -5.54
C GLY A 253 8.37 14.89 -4.23
N LEU A 254 9.08 15.42 -3.22
CA LEU A 254 9.12 14.85 -1.89
C LEU A 254 7.90 15.27 -1.09
N LYS A 255 7.28 14.34 -0.38
CA LYS A 255 6.09 14.60 0.42
C LYS A 255 6.46 15.43 1.65
N THR A 256 5.87 16.63 1.78
CA THR A 256 6.12 17.52 2.92
C THR A 256 5.08 17.39 4.01
N LYS A 257 3.86 16.99 3.65
CA LYS A 257 2.75 16.88 4.60
C LYS A 257 1.72 15.86 4.16
N GLU A 258 1.13 15.19 5.15
CA GLU A 258 -0.13 14.47 5.04
C GLU A 258 -1.14 15.04 6.02
N ALA A 259 -2.41 15.13 5.61
CA ALA A 259 -3.49 15.53 6.48
C ALA A 259 -4.64 14.54 6.35
N LEU A 260 -5.17 14.11 7.50
CA LEU A 260 -6.29 13.20 7.61
C LEU A 260 -7.54 13.96 8.03
N PHE A 261 -8.63 13.76 7.27
CA PHE A 261 -9.93 14.32 7.55
C PHE A 261 -10.96 13.19 7.71
N ASN A 262 -11.96 13.43 8.55
CA ASN A 262 -13.13 12.56 8.67
C ASN A 262 -14.14 12.79 7.54
N SER A 263 -15.26 12.05 7.55
CA SER A 263 -16.34 12.16 6.56
C SER A 263 -17.03 13.53 6.56
N ASN A 264 -16.95 14.30 7.65
CA ASN A 264 -17.45 15.67 7.71
C ASN A 264 -16.44 16.71 7.17
N LYS A 265 -15.31 16.25 6.63
CA LYS A 265 -14.19 17.09 6.18
C LYS A 265 -13.50 17.88 7.31
N GLU A 266 -13.63 17.41 8.55
CA GLU A 266 -12.95 17.99 9.71
C GLU A 266 -11.55 17.35 9.84
N LEU A 267 -10.52 18.18 10.05
CA LEU A 267 -9.15 17.72 10.27
C LEU A 267 -9.08 16.87 11.55
N THR A 268 -8.57 15.66 11.44
CA THR A 268 -8.36 14.76 12.59
C THR A 268 -6.90 14.74 13.04
N GLY A 269 -5.98 15.03 12.14
CA GLY A 269 -4.55 15.11 12.41
C GLY A 269 -3.74 15.29 11.14
N LYS A 270 -2.45 15.56 11.29
CA LYS A 270 -1.51 15.70 10.18
C LYS A 270 -0.15 15.12 10.54
N ILE A 271 0.65 14.83 9.52
CA ILE A 271 2.05 14.46 9.61
C ILE A 271 2.85 15.44 8.78
N GLU A 272 3.98 15.87 9.31
CA GLU A 272 4.94 16.70 8.61
C GLU A 272 6.27 15.96 8.47
N TYR A 273 6.88 16.09 7.29
CA TYR A 273 8.09 15.39 6.88
C TYR A 273 9.25 16.35 6.74
N ASN A 274 10.40 15.98 7.33
CA ASN A 274 11.66 16.71 7.21
C ASN A 274 12.72 15.77 6.63
N TYR A 275 13.55 16.29 5.75
CA TYR A 275 14.54 15.54 5.00
C TYR A 275 15.95 16.00 5.31
N THR A 276 16.89 15.04 5.36
CA THR A 276 18.32 15.33 5.22
C THR A 276 18.83 14.66 3.95
N PHE A 277 19.92 15.17 3.41
CA PHE A 277 20.44 14.76 2.10
C PHE A 277 21.88 14.30 2.19
N TRP A 278 22.28 13.43 1.27
CA TRP A 278 23.68 13.11 1.05
C TRP A 278 24.38 14.29 0.36
N GLU A 279 25.65 14.47 0.64
CA GLU A 279 26.52 15.50 0.02
C GLU A 279 26.76 15.24 -1.48
#